data_a40eb646cf51c7a94640cadf0b7fef02
#
_entry.id   a40eb646cf51c7a94640cadf0b7fef02
#
_cell.length_a   1.000
_cell.length_b   1.000
_cell.length_c   1.000
_cell.angle_alpha   90.00
_cell.angle_beta   90.00
_cell.angle_gamma   90.00
#
_symmetry.space_group_name_H-M   'P 1'
#
loop_
_entity.id
_entity.type
_entity.pdbx_description
1 polymer ?
#
loop_
_entity_poly.entity_id
_entity_poly.type
_entity_poly.pdbx_seq_one_letter_code
_entity_poly.pdbx_strand_id
1 'polypeptide(L)'
;YRINGINQLGAEWLTRVQLGDKQELYSEFYQPLDAGSRYFVAPYINARSQNVEAILDNDPIAEYRLERYGFGLNFGRQIGNSGEIRVGVGEAWGEANVRIGDQDLPSTSFNEGFYDIKYSFDSLDNVYFPHSGEDIALSVRQFEPGLGSDERYRQWEFKLDKALSSGPDTWILGGRYGRTLDTANVVTSSFLLGGARQLSGFREDAISGQNISLMRAVYYRRLTPRSYLPFDFPLYAGASLERGRAWNNDNEFDSGYINAASIFIGFDTPLGPLNFSYGFNDDDQKALYLNLGQTF
;
A
#
# COMPACT_ATOMS: atom_id res chain seq x y z
N TYR A 1 10.28 10.06 -9.21
CA TYR A 1 11.41 10.97 -9.37
C TYR A 1 11.89 11.45 -8.01
N ARG A 2 13.22 11.39 -7.75
CA ARG A 2 13.83 11.86 -6.50
C ARG A 2 15.04 12.72 -6.84
N ILE A 3 15.15 13.89 -6.20
CA ILE A 3 16.32 14.76 -6.20
C ILE A 3 16.88 14.76 -4.79
N ASN A 4 18.16 14.42 -4.64
CA ASN A 4 18.86 14.37 -3.36
C ASN A 4 19.88 15.51 -3.28
N GLY A 5 20.22 15.93 -2.06
CA GLY A 5 21.29 16.90 -1.84
C GLY A 5 20.98 18.32 -2.31
N ILE A 6 19.71 18.77 -2.21
CA ILE A 6 19.25 20.08 -2.66
C ILE A 6 19.95 21.23 -1.89
N ASN A 7 20.32 20.96 -0.64
CA ASN A 7 21.03 21.93 0.20
C ASN A 7 22.14 21.28 1.04
N GLN A 8 22.84 22.07 1.84
CA GLN A 8 23.97 21.61 2.67
C GLN A 8 23.59 20.57 3.74
N LEU A 9 22.34 20.50 4.13
CA LEU A 9 21.83 19.50 5.06
C LEU A 9 21.33 18.24 4.36
N GLY A 10 21.42 18.16 3.02
CA GLY A 10 21.03 17.00 2.26
C GLY A 10 19.53 16.89 2.04
N ALA A 11 18.81 18.00 1.89
CA ALA A 11 17.39 17.97 1.59
C ALA A 11 17.08 17.19 0.31
N GLU A 12 15.92 16.52 0.30
CA GLU A 12 15.46 15.68 -0.80
C GLU A 12 14.07 16.10 -1.26
N TRP A 13 13.81 15.96 -2.55
CA TRP A 13 12.49 16.12 -3.12
C TRP A 13 12.07 14.83 -3.82
N LEU A 14 11.02 14.23 -3.32
CA LEU A 14 10.40 13.04 -3.89
C LEU A 14 9.11 13.43 -4.60
N THR A 15 8.93 13.00 -5.85
CA THR A 15 7.65 13.02 -6.54
C THR A 15 7.36 11.64 -7.09
N ARG A 16 6.19 11.11 -6.78
CA ARG A 16 5.68 9.82 -7.21
C ARG A 16 4.40 10.02 -8.00
N VAL A 17 4.34 9.43 -9.18
CA VAL A 17 3.16 9.42 -10.05
C VAL A 17 2.80 7.98 -10.32
N GLN A 18 1.57 7.62 -10.08
CA GLN A 18 0.98 6.33 -10.44
C GLN A 18 -0.16 6.57 -11.42
N LEU A 19 -0.25 5.75 -12.47
CA LEU A 19 -1.28 5.80 -13.50
C LEU A 19 -1.91 4.41 -13.61
N GLY A 20 -3.19 4.37 -13.94
CA GLY A 20 -3.97 3.14 -14.05
C GLY A 20 -5.34 3.31 -13.39
N ASP A 21 -5.93 2.23 -12.90
CA ASP A 21 -7.21 2.24 -12.17
C ASP A 21 -7.12 3.09 -10.91
N LYS A 22 -5.99 3.01 -10.23
CA LYS A 22 -5.59 3.92 -9.17
C LYS A 22 -4.61 4.96 -9.73
N GLN A 23 -4.95 6.23 -9.54
CA GLN A 23 -4.11 7.35 -9.93
C GLN A 23 -3.63 8.05 -8.66
N GLU A 24 -2.34 8.33 -8.59
CA GLU A 24 -1.78 9.06 -7.45
C GLU A 24 -0.69 10.01 -7.91
N LEU A 25 -0.74 11.23 -7.39
CA LEU A 25 0.36 12.19 -7.37
C LEU A 25 0.71 12.46 -5.91
N TYR A 26 1.90 12.07 -5.50
CA TYR A 26 2.45 12.38 -4.18
C TYR A 26 3.74 13.16 -4.35
N SER A 27 3.89 14.26 -3.61
CA SER A 27 5.12 15.04 -3.60
C SER A 27 5.47 15.44 -2.17
N GLU A 28 6.71 15.17 -1.77
CA GLU A 28 7.24 15.43 -0.43
C GLU A 28 8.59 16.15 -0.53
N PHE A 29 8.78 17.18 0.26
CA PHE A 29 10.06 17.83 0.47
C PHE A 29 10.61 17.42 1.83
N TYR A 30 11.60 16.53 1.85
CA TYR A 30 12.26 16.05 3.06
C TYR A 30 13.41 16.98 3.42
N GLN A 31 13.35 17.64 4.59
CA GLN A 31 14.37 18.55 5.08
C GLN A 31 14.97 18.04 6.39
N PRO A 32 16.22 17.53 6.38
CA PRO A 32 16.95 17.30 7.62
C PRO A 32 17.16 18.61 8.39
N LEU A 33 17.08 18.53 9.71
CA LEU A 33 17.20 19.67 10.62
C LEU A 33 18.58 19.75 11.29
N ASP A 34 19.36 18.67 11.21
CA ASP A 34 20.71 18.59 11.77
C ASP A 34 21.67 17.88 10.78
N ALA A 35 22.97 18.15 10.91
CA ALA A 35 23.99 17.58 10.04
C ALA A 35 24.11 16.04 10.13
N GLY A 36 23.60 15.45 11.20
CA GLY A 36 23.51 14.00 11.37
C GLY A 36 22.24 13.39 10.80
N SER A 37 21.38 14.19 10.15
CA SER A 37 20.08 13.80 9.58
C SER A 37 19.17 13.01 10.55
N ARG A 38 19.33 13.25 11.85
CA ARG A 38 18.56 12.52 12.87
C ARG A 38 17.12 12.99 12.96
N TYR A 39 16.90 14.30 12.79
CA TYR A 39 15.58 14.91 12.81
C TYR A 39 15.29 15.57 11.48
N PHE A 40 14.03 15.55 11.07
CA PHE A 40 13.61 16.15 9.81
C PHE A 40 12.19 16.71 9.90
N VAL A 41 11.87 17.56 8.95
CA VAL A 41 10.52 18.02 8.65
C VAL A 41 10.23 17.69 7.19
N ALA A 42 8.99 17.27 6.91
CA ALA A 42 8.60 16.84 5.57
C ALA A 42 7.17 17.29 5.24
N PRO A 43 6.99 18.50 4.67
CA PRO A 43 5.73 18.87 4.05
C PRO A 43 5.47 18.02 2.80
N TYR A 44 4.19 17.69 2.57
CA TYR A 44 3.77 16.92 1.41
C TYR A 44 2.42 17.36 0.87
N ILE A 45 2.19 17.04 -0.38
CA ILE A 45 0.88 17.09 -1.04
C ILE A 45 0.55 15.73 -1.62
N ASN A 46 -0.74 15.40 -1.67
CA ASN A 46 -1.24 14.15 -2.25
C ASN A 46 -2.53 14.42 -3.03
N ALA A 47 -2.61 13.88 -4.23
CA ALA A 47 -3.84 13.81 -5.01
C ALA A 47 -4.03 12.36 -5.44
N ARG A 48 -5.18 11.76 -5.13
CA ARG A 48 -5.45 10.34 -5.39
C ARG A 48 -6.84 10.18 -5.94
N SER A 49 -6.98 9.27 -6.90
CA SER A 49 -8.25 8.83 -7.45
C SER A 49 -8.24 7.32 -7.57
N GLN A 50 -9.23 6.64 -6.99
CA GLN A 50 -9.33 5.18 -6.96
C GLN A 50 -10.79 4.73 -6.95
N ASN A 51 -11.04 3.49 -7.37
CA ASN A 51 -12.36 2.90 -7.29
C ASN A 51 -12.48 2.14 -5.96
N VAL A 52 -13.67 2.23 -5.35
CA VAL A 52 -14.01 1.54 -4.09
C VAL A 52 -15.36 0.86 -4.29
N GLU A 53 -15.43 -0.45 -4.08
CA GLU A 53 -16.70 -1.16 -4.08
C GLU A 53 -17.45 -0.90 -2.77
N ALA A 54 -18.69 -0.48 -2.86
CA ALA A 54 -19.61 -0.42 -1.74
C ALA A 54 -20.29 -1.77 -1.60
N ILE A 55 -20.06 -2.44 -0.48
CA ILE A 55 -20.59 -3.77 -0.18
C ILE A 55 -21.65 -3.64 0.90
N LEU A 56 -22.82 -4.22 0.69
CA LEU A 56 -23.88 -4.34 1.65
C LEU A 56 -24.30 -5.82 1.75
N ASP A 57 -24.33 -6.39 2.97
CA ASP A 57 -24.66 -7.79 3.22
C ASP A 57 -23.85 -8.80 2.35
N ASN A 58 -22.54 -8.53 2.17
CA ASN A 58 -21.61 -9.27 1.32
C ASN A 58 -21.85 -9.17 -0.21
N ASP A 59 -22.81 -8.40 -0.67
CA ASP A 59 -23.06 -8.17 -2.09
C ASP A 59 -22.53 -6.78 -2.53
N PRO A 60 -21.78 -6.67 -3.63
CA PRO A 60 -21.39 -5.40 -4.19
C PRO A 60 -22.62 -4.68 -4.77
N ILE A 61 -22.98 -3.53 -4.20
CA ILE A 61 -24.14 -2.76 -4.62
C ILE A 61 -23.78 -1.63 -5.60
N ALA A 62 -22.55 -1.13 -5.52
CA ALA A 62 -22.06 -0.06 -6.40
C ALA A 62 -20.52 0.00 -6.37
N GLU A 63 -19.94 0.58 -7.42
CA GLU A 63 -18.54 1.02 -7.44
C GLU A 63 -18.51 2.55 -7.44
N TYR A 64 -17.81 3.13 -6.46
CA TYR A 64 -17.59 4.57 -6.34
C TYR A 64 -16.22 4.95 -6.87
N ARG A 65 -16.14 6.08 -7.54
CA ARG A 65 -14.90 6.79 -7.79
C ARG A 65 -14.64 7.73 -6.63
N LEU A 66 -13.60 7.43 -5.85
CA LEU A 66 -13.16 8.22 -4.72
C LEU A 66 -11.99 9.10 -5.14
N GLU A 67 -12.19 10.40 -5.15
CA GLU A 67 -11.16 11.40 -5.40
C GLU A 67 -10.80 12.09 -4.09
N ARG A 68 -9.51 12.18 -3.80
CA ARG A 68 -8.99 12.76 -2.55
C ARG A 68 -7.80 13.65 -2.86
N TYR A 69 -7.83 14.85 -2.35
CA TYR A 69 -6.75 15.83 -2.40
C TYR A 69 -6.35 16.20 -0.98
N GLY A 70 -5.08 16.34 -0.71
CA GLY A 70 -4.64 16.66 0.64
C GLY A 70 -3.24 17.21 0.72
N PHE A 71 -2.91 17.75 1.86
CA PHE A 71 -1.58 18.21 2.22
C PHE A 71 -1.31 17.91 3.69
N GLY A 72 -0.06 17.95 4.07
CA GLY A 72 0.30 17.77 5.46
C GLY A 72 1.76 18.07 5.75
N LEU A 73 2.09 17.99 7.02
CA LEU A 73 3.42 18.23 7.54
C LEU A 73 3.78 17.10 8.49
N ASN A 74 4.90 16.46 8.23
CA ASN A 74 5.49 15.47 9.12
C ASN A 74 6.71 16.08 9.83
N PHE A 75 6.86 15.78 11.11
CA PHE A 75 8.11 15.89 11.85
C PHE A 75 8.54 14.47 12.20
N GLY A 76 9.81 14.15 12.00
CA GLY A 76 10.27 12.79 12.22
C GLY A 76 11.68 12.69 12.74
N ARG A 77 12.01 11.46 13.12
CA ARG A 77 13.34 11.06 13.57
C ARG A 77 13.77 9.78 12.89
N GLN A 78 14.98 9.77 12.35
CA GLN A 78 15.66 8.57 11.88
C GLN A 78 16.15 7.72 13.05
N ILE A 79 15.95 6.41 12.97
CA ILE A 79 16.38 5.42 13.98
C ILE A 79 17.37 4.48 13.29
N GLY A 80 18.66 4.74 13.46
CA GLY A 80 19.70 4.07 12.70
C GLY A 80 19.61 4.41 11.20
N ASN A 81 19.93 3.43 10.36
CA ASN A 81 19.94 3.60 8.90
C ASN A 81 18.68 3.06 8.23
N SER A 82 17.85 2.33 8.95
CA SER A 82 16.73 1.57 8.40
C SER A 82 15.39 1.93 9.05
N GLY A 83 15.38 2.65 10.17
CA GLY A 83 14.18 2.96 10.92
C GLY A 83 13.82 4.43 10.90
N GLU A 84 12.53 4.73 10.97
CA GLU A 84 12.00 6.08 11.02
C GLU A 84 10.72 6.13 11.85
N ILE A 85 10.56 7.19 12.63
CA ILE A 85 9.29 7.55 13.28
C ILE A 85 8.87 8.93 12.83
N ARG A 86 7.60 9.09 12.45
CA ARG A 86 6.98 10.36 12.05
C ARG A 86 5.76 10.67 12.90
N VAL A 87 5.58 11.93 13.23
CA VAL A 87 4.32 12.48 13.74
C VAL A 87 3.86 13.52 12.72
N GLY A 88 2.61 13.43 12.28
CA GLY A 88 2.09 14.25 11.22
C GLY A 88 0.77 14.93 11.58
N VAL A 89 0.49 16.02 10.89
CA VAL A 89 -0.80 16.67 10.83
C VAL A 89 -1.12 16.97 9.36
N GLY A 90 -2.37 16.86 8.98
CA GLY A 90 -2.78 17.13 7.61
C GLY A 90 -4.26 17.32 7.45
N GLU A 91 -4.63 17.79 6.28
CA GLU A 91 -5.99 17.94 5.81
C GLU A 91 -6.13 17.27 4.44
N ALA A 92 -7.30 16.70 4.21
CA ALA A 92 -7.71 16.21 2.91
C ALA A 92 -9.18 16.51 2.69
N TRP A 93 -9.55 16.62 1.42
CA TRP A 93 -10.94 16.78 0.98
C TRP A 93 -11.14 15.99 -0.31
N GLY A 94 -12.39 15.66 -0.59
CA GLY A 94 -12.68 14.91 -1.79
C GLY A 94 -14.14 14.63 -1.99
N GLU A 95 -14.38 13.79 -2.98
CA GLU A 95 -15.72 13.35 -3.40
C GLU A 95 -15.73 11.86 -3.68
N ALA A 96 -16.83 11.22 -3.36
CA ALA A 96 -17.15 9.85 -3.75
C ALA A 96 -18.39 9.89 -4.65
N ASN A 97 -18.18 9.57 -5.92
CA ASN A 97 -19.22 9.60 -6.95
C ASN A 97 -19.48 8.18 -7.46
N VAL A 98 -20.76 7.82 -7.66
CA VAL A 98 -21.14 6.52 -8.23
C VAL A 98 -20.60 6.40 -9.65
N ARG A 99 -19.81 5.37 -9.90
CA ARG A 99 -19.25 5.03 -11.20
C ARG A 99 -20.04 3.91 -11.89
N ILE A 100 -20.34 2.84 -11.14
CA ILE A 100 -21.11 1.67 -11.58
C ILE A 100 -22.16 1.39 -10.52
N GLY A 101 -23.40 1.14 -10.92
CA GLY A 101 -24.54 0.87 -10.05
C GLY A 101 -25.69 1.83 -10.28
N ASP A 102 -26.61 1.89 -9.31
CA ASP A 102 -27.76 2.79 -9.38
C ASP A 102 -27.31 4.25 -9.21
N GLN A 103 -27.63 5.09 -10.18
CA GLN A 103 -27.29 6.52 -10.18
C GLN A 103 -28.05 7.33 -9.12
N ASP A 104 -29.11 6.74 -8.55
CA ASP A 104 -29.85 7.34 -7.42
C ASP A 104 -29.13 7.16 -6.07
N LEU A 105 -28.05 6.35 -6.03
CA LEU A 105 -27.19 6.26 -4.84
C LEU A 105 -26.47 7.59 -4.58
N PRO A 106 -26.33 8.01 -3.31
CA PRO A 106 -25.81 9.32 -2.97
C PRO A 106 -24.33 9.46 -3.33
N SER A 107 -24.01 10.55 -4.03
CA SER A 107 -22.65 11.09 -4.06
C SER A 107 -22.37 11.85 -2.78
N THR A 108 -21.15 11.77 -2.28
CA THR A 108 -20.77 12.42 -1.02
C THR A 108 -19.46 13.19 -1.18
N SER A 109 -19.42 14.41 -0.65
CA SER A 109 -18.19 15.14 -0.40
C SER A 109 -17.76 14.93 1.04
N PHE A 110 -16.47 14.98 1.30
CA PHE A 110 -15.92 14.79 2.64
C PHE A 110 -14.71 15.68 2.88
N ASN A 111 -14.51 16.04 4.15
CA ASN A 111 -13.33 16.70 4.66
C ASN A 111 -12.70 15.84 5.76
N GLU A 112 -11.39 15.78 5.77
CA GLU A 112 -10.60 14.98 6.72
C GLU A 112 -9.46 15.82 7.28
N GLY A 113 -9.60 16.27 8.50
CA GLY A 113 -8.51 16.83 9.29
C GLY A 113 -7.97 15.77 10.24
N PHE A 114 -6.67 15.53 10.28
CA PHE A 114 -6.10 14.43 11.04
C PHE A 114 -4.72 14.74 11.62
N TYR A 115 -4.36 13.97 12.63
CA TYR A 115 -2.99 13.76 13.03
C TYR A 115 -2.65 12.28 12.98
N ASP A 116 -1.36 11.97 12.71
CA ASP A 116 -0.93 10.59 12.61
C ASP A 116 0.45 10.35 13.25
N ILE A 117 0.69 9.09 13.60
CA ILE A 117 1.99 8.56 13.99
C ILE A 117 2.30 7.40 13.06
N LYS A 118 3.50 7.41 12.48
CA LYS A 118 3.99 6.34 11.61
C LYS A 118 5.35 5.87 12.09
N TYR A 119 5.52 4.57 12.12
CA TYR A 119 6.80 3.91 12.27
C TYR A 119 7.07 3.09 11.04
N SER A 120 8.27 3.19 10.48
CA SER A 120 8.74 2.34 9.40
C SER A 120 10.15 1.85 9.70
N PHE A 121 10.40 0.61 9.36
CA PHE A 121 11.72 -0.02 9.41
C PHE A 121 11.88 -0.86 8.15
N ASP A 122 12.87 -0.52 7.33
CA ASP A 122 13.18 -1.21 6.09
C ASP A 122 14.67 -1.57 6.07
N SER A 123 14.94 -2.87 6.11
CA SER A 123 16.28 -3.45 6.02
C SER A 123 16.41 -4.42 4.83
N LEU A 124 15.41 -4.40 3.91
CA LEU A 124 15.46 -5.23 2.72
C LEU A 124 16.68 -4.86 1.86
N ASP A 125 17.42 -5.86 1.41
CA ASP A 125 18.61 -5.68 0.57
C ASP A 125 18.29 -5.27 -0.87
N ASN A 126 17.05 -5.48 -1.30
CA ASN A 126 16.55 -5.09 -2.62
C ASN A 126 15.07 -4.75 -2.53
N VAL A 127 14.66 -3.65 -3.17
CA VAL A 127 13.26 -3.17 -3.17
C VAL A 127 12.34 -4.08 -3.98
N TYR A 128 12.87 -4.79 -4.98
CA TYR A 128 12.06 -5.49 -5.99
C TYR A 128 12.02 -7.01 -5.80
N PHE A 129 13.20 -7.62 -5.56
CA PHE A 129 13.34 -9.05 -5.29
C PHE A 129 14.28 -9.21 -4.08
N PRO A 130 13.80 -8.89 -2.88
CA PRO A 130 14.62 -8.95 -1.69
C PRO A 130 15.05 -10.40 -1.38
N HIS A 131 16.29 -10.55 -0.96
CA HIS A 131 16.84 -11.85 -0.55
C HIS A 131 17.00 -11.93 0.96
N SER A 132 17.11 -10.79 1.63
CA SER A 132 17.28 -10.72 3.07
C SER A 132 16.70 -9.43 3.65
N GLY A 133 16.45 -9.43 4.96
CA GLY A 133 15.92 -8.27 5.68
C GLY A 133 14.44 -8.34 5.92
N GLU A 134 13.91 -7.22 6.39
CA GLU A 134 12.49 -7.09 6.71
C GLU A 134 12.02 -5.66 6.47
N ASP A 135 10.75 -5.53 6.08
CA ASP A 135 10.00 -4.27 6.00
C ASP A 135 8.86 -4.31 7.01
N ILE A 136 8.82 -3.34 7.91
CA ILE A 136 7.81 -3.21 8.95
C ILE A 136 7.24 -1.80 8.87
N ALA A 137 5.92 -1.68 8.81
CA ALA A 137 5.23 -0.41 8.89
C ALA A 137 4.07 -0.48 9.88
N LEU A 138 3.98 0.53 10.72
CA LEU A 138 2.85 0.75 11.63
C LEU A 138 2.38 2.20 11.45
N SER A 139 1.11 2.41 11.22
CA SER A 139 0.49 3.72 11.17
C SER A 139 -0.75 3.78 12.05
N VAL A 140 -0.90 4.89 12.77
CA VAL A 140 -2.12 5.23 13.51
C VAL A 140 -2.51 6.63 13.10
N ARG A 141 -3.74 6.81 12.62
CA ARG A 141 -4.27 8.11 12.22
C ARG A 141 -5.58 8.37 12.96
N GLN A 142 -5.68 9.54 13.56
CA GLN A 142 -6.89 10.03 14.20
C GLN A 142 -7.45 11.18 13.37
N PHE A 143 -8.68 11.03 12.90
CA PHE A 143 -9.44 12.07 12.25
C PHE A 143 -10.23 12.84 13.31
N GLU A 144 -10.21 14.18 13.22
CA GLU A 144 -10.70 15.03 14.31
C GLU A 144 -11.44 16.24 13.76
N PRO A 145 -12.72 16.46 14.16
CA PRO A 145 -13.49 17.64 13.74
C PRO A 145 -12.81 18.97 14.07
N GLY A 146 -12.07 19.03 15.18
CA GLY A 146 -11.28 20.21 15.54
C GLY A 146 -10.17 20.58 14.56
N LEU A 147 -9.82 19.67 13.64
CA LEU A 147 -8.87 19.87 12.53
C LEU A 147 -9.56 19.95 11.17
N GLY A 148 -10.89 20.04 11.12
CA GLY A 148 -11.64 20.13 9.87
C GLY A 148 -12.19 18.82 9.32
N SER A 149 -12.12 17.72 10.06
CA SER A 149 -12.76 16.45 9.66
C SER A 149 -14.27 16.49 9.86
N ASP A 150 -15.03 15.95 8.92
CA ASP A 150 -16.48 15.81 9.06
C ASP A 150 -16.87 14.83 10.15
N GLU A 151 -16.02 13.79 10.38
CA GLU A 151 -16.25 12.76 11.38
C GLU A 151 -15.02 12.57 12.29
N ARG A 152 -15.27 12.04 13.49
CA ARG A 152 -14.22 11.59 14.39
C ARG A 152 -14.09 10.08 14.29
N TYR A 153 -12.93 9.60 13.82
CA TYR A 153 -12.64 8.18 13.78
C TYR A 153 -11.14 7.93 13.80
N ARG A 154 -10.76 6.68 14.00
CA ARG A 154 -9.35 6.24 14.04
C ARG A 154 -9.10 5.11 13.09
N GLN A 155 -8.00 5.19 12.36
CA GLN A 155 -7.47 4.09 11.57
C GLN A 155 -6.10 3.68 12.08
N TRP A 156 -5.83 2.39 12.08
CA TRP A 156 -4.48 1.90 12.25
C TRP A 156 -4.22 0.75 11.29
N GLU A 157 -2.96 0.62 10.89
CA GLU A 157 -2.51 -0.41 9.96
C GLU A 157 -1.14 -0.89 10.36
N PHE A 158 -0.95 -2.20 10.31
CA PHE A 158 0.33 -2.88 10.50
C PHE A 158 0.65 -3.69 9.26
N LYS A 159 1.90 -3.59 8.77
CA LYS A 159 2.46 -4.39 7.68
C LYS A 159 3.77 -4.99 8.13
N LEU A 160 4.03 -6.21 7.69
CA LEU A 160 5.29 -6.91 7.88
C LEU A 160 5.58 -7.73 6.63
N ASP A 161 6.80 -7.62 6.10
CA ASP A 161 7.36 -8.56 5.13
C ASP A 161 8.78 -8.93 5.55
N LYS A 162 9.10 -10.21 5.51
CA LYS A 162 10.42 -10.75 5.86
C LYS A 162 10.94 -11.64 4.76
N ALA A 163 12.13 -11.31 4.25
CA ALA A 163 12.85 -12.07 3.24
C ALA A 163 13.83 -13.07 3.89
N LEU A 164 13.78 -14.31 3.45
CA LEU A 164 14.62 -15.41 3.91
C LEU A 164 15.13 -16.18 2.70
N SER A 165 16.44 -16.21 2.46
CA SER A 165 17.02 -16.89 1.31
C SER A 165 17.96 -18.02 1.70
N SER A 166 18.02 -19.02 0.83
CA SER A 166 19.02 -20.08 0.86
C SER A 166 19.46 -20.40 -0.58
N GLY A 167 20.68 -19.97 -0.93
CA GLY A 167 21.17 -20.08 -2.30
C GLY A 167 20.34 -19.23 -3.29
N PRO A 168 19.82 -19.83 -4.36
CA PRO A 168 18.99 -19.11 -5.34
C PRO A 168 17.51 -18.94 -4.91
N ASP A 169 17.11 -19.57 -3.83
CA ASP A 169 15.74 -19.69 -3.36
C ASP A 169 15.45 -18.63 -2.30
N THR A 170 14.32 -17.95 -2.41
CA THR A 170 13.86 -16.93 -1.46
C THR A 170 12.42 -17.15 -1.07
N TRP A 171 12.12 -16.97 0.19
CA TRP A 171 10.79 -16.88 0.76
C TRP A 171 10.55 -15.47 1.30
N ILE A 172 9.40 -14.89 0.96
CA ILE A 172 8.86 -13.71 1.64
C ILE A 172 7.67 -14.17 2.47
N LEU A 173 7.75 -13.96 3.77
CA LEU A 173 6.63 -14.17 4.68
C LEU A 173 6.11 -12.80 5.09
N GLY A 174 4.84 -12.55 4.86
CA GLY A 174 4.28 -11.23 5.07
C GLY A 174 2.84 -11.23 5.55
N GLY A 175 2.42 -10.06 6.01
CA GLY A 175 1.06 -9.83 6.45
C GLY A 175 0.73 -8.35 6.53
N ARG A 176 -0.58 -8.10 6.48
CA ARG A 176 -1.17 -6.77 6.60
C ARG A 176 -2.44 -6.89 7.44
N TYR A 177 -2.57 -5.99 8.42
CA TYR A 177 -3.78 -5.90 9.24
C TYR A 177 -4.13 -4.43 9.42
N GLY A 178 -5.36 -4.08 9.10
CA GLY A 178 -5.87 -2.72 9.23
C GLY A 178 -7.22 -2.69 9.90
N ARG A 179 -7.48 -1.65 10.67
CA ARG A 179 -8.76 -1.47 11.35
C ARG A 179 -9.15 -0.01 11.40
N THR A 180 -10.43 0.25 11.13
CA THR A 180 -11.10 1.52 11.33
C THR A 180 -12.07 1.41 12.50
N LEU A 181 -12.04 2.39 13.39
CA LEU A 181 -12.84 2.47 14.60
C LEU A 181 -13.67 3.75 14.62
N ASP A 182 -14.86 3.67 15.20
CA ASP A 182 -15.70 4.82 15.55
C ASP A 182 -16.33 5.58 14.36
N THR A 183 -16.52 4.92 13.19
CA THR A 183 -17.24 5.50 12.06
C THR A 183 -18.19 4.53 11.38
N ALA A 184 -19.31 5.05 10.86
CA ALA A 184 -20.24 4.35 10.00
C ALA A 184 -20.00 4.61 8.49
N ASN A 185 -19.11 5.54 8.13
CA ASN A 185 -18.81 5.86 6.73
C ASN A 185 -17.87 4.80 6.13
N VAL A 186 -18.44 3.84 5.41
CA VAL A 186 -17.68 2.74 4.80
C VAL A 186 -16.83 3.21 3.63
N VAL A 187 -17.35 4.08 2.78
CA VAL A 187 -16.66 4.44 1.51
C VAL A 187 -15.34 5.17 1.74
N THR A 188 -15.32 6.16 2.63
CA THR A 188 -14.14 6.99 2.87
C THR A 188 -13.14 6.36 3.84
N SER A 189 -13.63 5.47 4.73
CA SER A 189 -12.85 4.88 5.81
C SER A 189 -12.36 3.46 5.54
N SER A 190 -12.57 2.91 4.34
CA SER A 190 -12.20 1.54 4.00
C SER A 190 -10.72 1.42 3.60
N PHE A 191 -10.16 0.28 3.99
CA PHE A 191 -8.95 -0.27 3.39
C PHE A 191 -9.32 -1.08 2.14
N LEU A 192 -8.33 -1.27 1.26
CA LEU A 192 -8.50 -2.01 0.02
C LEU A 192 -7.55 -3.21 -0.01
N LEU A 193 -8.05 -4.31 -0.57
CA LEU A 193 -7.32 -5.53 -0.88
C LEU A 193 -7.65 -5.98 -2.32
N GLY A 194 -6.86 -6.88 -2.83
CA GLY A 194 -6.96 -7.43 -4.18
C GLY A 194 -5.75 -7.10 -5.02
N GLY A 195 -5.49 -7.93 -6.01
CA GLY A 195 -4.33 -7.81 -6.88
C GLY A 195 -3.27 -8.87 -6.63
N ALA A 196 -2.20 -8.81 -7.39
CA ALA A 196 -1.11 -9.77 -7.33
C ALA A 196 -0.48 -9.82 -5.93
N ARG A 197 -0.50 -10.99 -5.29
CA ARG A 197 0.02 -11.24 -3.92
C ARG A 197 -0.69 -10.44 -2.81
N GLN A 198 -1.88 -9.90 -3.12
CA GLN A 198 -2.79 -9.24 -2.19
C GLN A 198 -4.23 -9.77 -2.33
N LEU A 199 -4.41 -11.08 -2.34
CA LEU A 199 -5.56 -11.87 -2.76
C LEU A 199 -5.63 -11.95 -4.28
N SER A 200 -4.68 -12.71 -4.83
CA SER A 200 -4.58 -13.00 -6.26
C SER A 200 -5.87 -13.62 -6.82
N GLY A 201 -6.19 -13.29 -8.08
CA GLY A 201 -7.46 -13.61 -8.71
C GLY A 201 -8.38 -12.41 -8.81
N PHE A 202 -8.37 -11.50 -7.84
CA PHE A 202 -9.08 -10.24 -7.91
C PHE A 202 -8.28 -9.16 -8.65
N ARG A 203 -8.98 -8.16 -9.21
CA ARG A 203 -8.35 -6.94 -9.69
C ARG A 203 -7.69 -6.20 -8.51
N GLU A 204 -6.75 -5.30 -8.81
CA GLU A 204 -6.14 -4.44 -7.81
C GLU A 204 -7.21 -3.61 -7.08
N ASP A 205 -7.14 -3.59 -5.75
CA ASP A 205 -8.03 -2.85 -4.86
C ASP A 205 -9.54 -3.20 -5.01
N ALA A 206 -9.88 -4.41 -5.51
CA ALA A 206 -11.27 -4.82 -5.77
C ALA A 206 -12.09 -5.17 -4.53
N ILE A 207 -11.46 -5.43 -3.40
CA ILE A 207 -12.13 -5.78 -2.14
C ILE A 207 -11.92 -4.63 -1.16
N SER A 208 -12.99 -4.14 -0.56
CA SER A 208 -12.95 -3.04 0.41
C SER A 208 -13.55 -3.43 1.74
N GLY A 209 -13.09 -2.81 2.82
CA GLY A 209 -13.68 -2.96 4.15
C GLY A 209 -13.01 -2.04 5.17
N GLN A 210 -13.74 -1.70 6.20
CA GLN A 210 -13.20 -0.92 7.33
C GLN A 210 -12.11 -1.66 8.10
N ASN A 211 -12.09 -2.99 7.96
CA ASN A 211 -11.10 -3.86 8.55
C ASN A 211 -10.53 -4.79 7.49
N ILE A 212 -9.24 -5.08 7.55
CA ILE A 212 -8.57 -6.02 6.66
C ILE A 212 -7.62 -6.93 7.42
N SER A 213 -7.46 -8.14 6.91
CA SER A 213 -6.43 -9.08 7.33
C SER A 213 -5.90 -9.81 6.11
N LEU A 214 -4.59 -9.83 5.95
CA LEU A 214 -3.89 -10.56 4.89
C LEU A 214 -2.66 -11.24 5.46
N MET A 215 -2.49 -12.51 5.15
CA MET A 215 -1.25 -13.27 5.34
C MET A 215 -0.80 -13.78 3.99
N ARG A 216 0.50 -13.76 3.73
CA ARG A 216 1.07 -14.23 2.47
C ARG A 216 2.38 -14.96 2.68
N ALA A 217 2.62 -15.97 1.84
CA ALA A 217 3.90 -16.61 1.66
C ALA A 217 4.23 -16.59 0.17
N VAL A 218 5.32 -15.95 -0.20
CA VAL A 218 5.79 -15.85 -1.59
C VAL A 218 7.11 -16.57 -1.69
N TYR A 219 7.20 -17.52 -2.60
CA TYR A 219 8.44 -18.21 -2.95
C TYR A 219 8.89 -17.79 -4.34
N TYR A 220 10.17 -17.55 -4.51
CA TYR A 220 10.77 -17.41 -5.82
C TYR A 220 12.19 -17.91 -5.87
N ARG A 221 12.59 -18.28 -7.06
CA ARG A 221 13.94 -18.75 -7.38
C ARG A 221 14.54 -17.91 -8.50
N ARG A 222 15.77 -17.48 -8.30
CA ARG A 222 16.57 -16.88 -9.36
C ARG A 222 17.00 -17.99 -10.35
N LEU A 223 16.57 -17.85 -11.62
CA LEU A 223 16.81 -18.83 -12.67
C LEU A 223 18.09 -18.56 -13.44
N THR A 224 18.49 -17.29 -13.59
CA THR A 224 19.70 -16.91 -14.29
C THR A 224 20.91 -16.95 -13.35
N PRO A 225 22.03 -17.56 -13.77
CA PRO A 225 23.29 -17.41 -13.05
C PRO A 225 23.66 -15.91 -12.96
N ARG A 226 24.48 -15.54 -11.98
CA ARG A 226 25.10 -14.20 -11.99
C ARG A 226 25.88 -14.04 -13.29
N SER A 227 25.51 -13.02 -14.08
CA SER A 227 26.20 -12.69 -15.32
C SER A 227 27.47 -11.91 -15.02
N TYR A 228 28.55 -12.21 -15.75
CA TYR A 228 29.75 -11.38 -15.81
C TYR A 228 29.67 -10.28 -16.86
N LEU A 229 28.52 -10.16 -17.55
CA LEU A 229 28.27 -9.10 -18.52
C LEU A 229 27.93 -7.79 -17.79
N PRO A 230 28.18 -6.62 -18.42
CA PRO A 230 27.85 -5.32 -17.81
C PRO A 230 26.35 -5.11 -17.59
N PHE A 231 25.50 -5.99 -18.12
CA PHE A 231 24.05 -5.98 -17.92
C PHE A 231 23.64 -7.34 -17.35
N ASP A 232 23.30 -7.37 -16.06
CA ASP A 232 22.69 -8.54 -15.42
C ASP A 232 21.17 -8.30 -15.38
N PHE A 233 20.43 -9.14 -16.10
CA PHE A 233 18.98 -9.16 -16.07
C PHE A 233 18.52 -10.41 -15.31
N PRO A 234 18.46 -10.37 -13.98
CA PRO A 234 18.03 -11.53 -13.25
C PRO A 234 16.59 -11.89 -13.59
N LEU A 235 16.42 -13.17 -13.92
CA LEU A 235 15.11 -13.78 -14.15
C LEU A 235 14.72 -14.56 -12.90
N TYR A 236 13.51 -14.35 -12.43
CA TYR A 236 12.93 -15.04 -11.29
C TYR A 236 11.65 -15.75 -11.74
N ALA A 237 11.40 -16.93 -11.17
CA ALA A 237 10.09 -17.57 -11.23
C ALA A 237 9.64 -17.92 -9.81
N GLY A 238 8.37 -17.82 -9.54
CA GLY A 238 7.84 -18.03 -8.21
C GLY A 238 6.35 -18.28 -8.15
N ALA A 239 5.88 -18.45 -6.92
CA ALA A 239 4.48 -18.63 -6.58
C ALA A 239 4.17 -17.93 -5.26
N SER A 240 2.90 -17.61 -5.04
CA SER A 240 2.40 -17.12 -3.75
C SER A 240 1.24 -17.97 -3.26
N LEU A 241 1.10 -18.00 -1.93
CA LEU A 241 -0.09 -18.44 -1.23
C LEU A 241 -0.53 -17.32 -0.32
N GLU A 242 -1.81 -17.02 -0.33
CA GLU A 242 -2.39 -15.88 0.34
C GLU A 242 -3.68 -16.28 1.04
N ARG A 243 -3.91 -15.70 2.20
CA ARG A 243 -5.18 -15.83 2.93
C ARG A 243 -5.53 -14.50 3.54
N GLY A 244 -6.71 -13.98 3.21
CA GLY A 244 -7.12 -12.68 3.70
C GLY A 244 -8.61 -12.44 3.56
N ARG A 245 -9.03 -11.28 4.04
CA ARG A 245 -10.39 -10.78 3.93
C ARG A 245 -10.48 -9.29 4.22
N ALA A 246 -11.60 -8.68 3.83
CA ALA A 246 -12.04 -7.36 4.28
C ALA A 246 -13.44 -7.49 4.88
N TRP A 247 -13.78 -6.68 5.92
CA TRP A 247 -15.10 -6.70 6.58
C TRP A 247 -15.41 -5.35 7.23
N ASN A 248 -16.70 -5.05 7.39
CA ASN A 248 -17.18 -3.79 7.96
C ASN A 248 -17.73 -3.93 9.40
N ASN A 249 -18.00 -5.14 9.87
CA ASN A 249 -18.59 -5.40 11.18
C ASN A 249 -17.75 -6.39 11.98
N ASP A 250 -17.56 -6.15 13.27
CA ASP A 250 -16.83 -7.06 14.16
C ASP A 250 -17.47 -8.46 14.30
N ASN A 251 -18.77 -8.57 14.09
CA ASN A 251 -19.48 -9.85 14.12
C ASN A 251 -19.19 -10.75 12.91
N GLU A 252 -18.59 -10.21 11.86
CA GLU A 252 -18.18 -10.94 10.65
C GLU A 252 -16.75 -11.50 10.74
N PHE A 253 -16.12 -11.38 11.92
CA PHE A 253 -14.70 -11.75 12.07
C PHE A 253 -14.39 -13.20 11.69
N ASP A 254 -15.28 -14.15 11.88
CA ASP A 254 -15.07 -15.57 11.60
C ASP A 254 -15.51 -16.02 10.19
N SER A 255 -16.09 -15.12 9.38
CA SER A 255 -16.60 -15.44 8.03
C SER A 255 -15.78 -14.75 6.94
N GLY A 256 -15.79 -15.31 5.73
CA GLY A 256 -15.32 -14.64 4.52
C GLY A 256 -13.79 -14.57 4.33
N TYR A 257 -13.01 -15.50 4.90
CA TYR A 257 -11.61 -15.65 4.49
C TYR A 257 -11.51 -16.26 3.10
N ILE A 258 -10.75 -15.59 2.25
CA ILE A 258 -10.45 -16.00 0.89
C ILE A 258 -9.05 -16.58 0.87
N ASN A 259 -8.87 -17.75 0.25
CA ASN A 259 -7.58 -18.34 -0.02
C ASN A 259 -7.25 -18.11 -1.49
N ALA A 260 -6.08 -17.54 -1.75
CA ALA A 260 -5.63 -17.22 -3.09
C ALA A 260 -4.23 -17.77 -3.34
N ALA A 261 -3.90 -17.92 -4.61
CA ALA A 261 -2.57 -18.31 -5.03
C ALA A 261 -2.22 -17.65 -6.36
N SER A 262 -0.93 -17.47 -6.61
CA SER A 262 -0.44 -17.05 -7.91
C SER A 262 0.85 -17.74 -8.31
N ILE A 263 1.11 -17.75 -9.61
CA ILE A 263 2.40 -18.07 -10.19
C ILE A 263 2.91 -16.85 -10.96
N PHE A 264 4.21 -16.63 -10.98
CA PHE A 264 4.76 -15.46 -11.64
C PHE A 264 6.15 -15.68 -12.23
N ILE A 265 6.47 -14.84 -13.21
CA ILE A 265 7.82 -14.67 -13.74
C ILE A 265 8.17 -13.19 -13.60
N GLY A 266 9.34 -12.90 -13.08
CA GLY A 266 9.84 -11.55 -12.87
C GLY A 266 11.20 -11.31 -13.49
N PHE A 267 11.39 -10.12 -14.02
CA PHE A 267 12.66 -9.66 -14.59
C PHE A 267 13.04 -8.36 -13.88
N ASP A 268 14.29 -8.28 -13.46
CA ASP A 268 14.83 -7.01 -13.01
C ASP A 268 15.44 -6.28 -14.21
N THR A 269 14.86 -5.16 -14.60
CA THR A 269 15.24 -4.41 -15.80
C THR A 269 15.71 -3.00 -15.44
N PRO A 270 16.49 -2.31 -16.31
CA PRO A 270 16.91 -0.93 -16.07
C PRO A 270 15.76 0.08 -15.94
N LEU A 271 14.57 -0.26 -16.43
CA LEU A 271 13.35 0.55 -16.30
C LEU A 271 12.56 0.22 -15.03
N GLY A 272 13.05 -0.71 -14.22
CA GLY A 272 12.40 -1.28 -13.07
C GLY A 272 12.00 -2.75 -13.29
N PRO A 273 11.52 -3.43 -12.24
CA PRO A 273 11.11 -4.83 -12.36
C PRO A 273 9.87 -4.96 -13.24
N LEU A 274 9.92 -5.94 -14.13
CA LEU A 274 8.78 -6.38 -14.92
C LEU A 274 8.28 -7.71 -14.37
N ASN A 275 7.00 -7.78 -14.03
CA ASN A 275 6.40 -8.96 -13.43
C ASN A 275 5.14 -9.37 -14.19
N PHE A 276 5.10 -10.63 -14.62
CA PHE A 276 3.93 -11.30 -15.18
C PHE A 276 3.43 -12.31 -14.17
N SER A 277 2.18 -12.21 -13.76
CA SER A 277 1.59 -13.19 -12.85
C SER A 277 0.18 -13.59 -13.26
N TYR A 278 -0.16 -14.83 -12.93
CA TYR A 278 -1.50 -15.39 -13.03
C TYR A 278 -1.95 -15.79 -11.63
N GLY A 279 -3.06 -15.19 -11.18
CA GLY A 279 -3.65 -15.41 -9.88
C GLY A 279 -5.02 -16.06 -9.97
N PHE A 280 -5.38 -16.81 -8.94
CA PHE A 280 -6.67 -17.46 -8.75
C PHE A 280 -7.00 -17.61 -7.27
N ASN A 281 -8.27 -17.74 -6.93
CA ASN A 281 -8.74 -17.89 -5.55
C ASN A 281 -9.92 -18.88 -5.44
N ASP A 282 -10.36 -19.13 -4.22
CA ASP A 282 -11.47 -20.03 -3.90
C ASP A 282 -12.87 -19.44 -4.16
N ASP A 283 -12.96 -18.15 -4.51
CA ASP A 283 -14.16 -17.49 -5.05
C ASP A 283 -14.27 -17.58 -6.58
N ASP A 284 -13.55 -18.55 -7.20
CA ASP A 284 -13.50 -18.77 -8.65
C ASP A 284 -13.01 -17.57 -9.49
N GLN A 285 -12.41 -16.54 -8.85
CA GLN A 285 -11.84 -15.40 -9.56
C GLN A 285 -10.46 -15.74 -10.11
N LYS A 286 -10.16 -15.22 -11.31
CA LYS A 286 -8.87 -15.41 -11.99
C LYS A 286 -8.46 -14.12 -12.66
N ALA A 287 -7.17 -13.77 -12.55
CA ALA A 287 -6.64 -12.56 -13.17
C ALA A 287 -5.22 -12.76 -13.68
N LEU A 288 -4.91 -12.05 -14.76
CA LEU A 288 -3.55 -11.87 -15.27
C LEU A 288 -3.08 -10.48 -14.88
N TYR A 289 -1.86 -10.38 -14.38
CA TYR A 289 -1.26 -9.12 -13.99
C TYR A 289 0.02 -8.87 -14.77
N LEU A 290 0.20 -7.63 -15.18
CA LEU A 290 1.44 -7.11 -15.75
C LEU A 290 1.82 -5.87 -14.96
N ASN A 291 2.91 -5.94 -14.20
CA ASN A 291 3.40 -4.84 -13.39
C ASN A 291 4.81 -4.43 -13.85
N LEU A 292 5.03 -3.13 -14.02
CA LEU A 292 6.33 -2.53 -14.27
C LEU A 292 6.64 -1.53 -13.16
N GLY A 293 7.80 -1.69 -12.50
CA GLY A 293 8.24 -0.76 -11.44
C GLY A 293 7.70 -1.06 -10.04
N GLN A 294 6.81 -2.03 -9.87
CA GLN A 294 6.29 -2.46 -8.56
C GLN A 294 6.22 -3.99 -8.49
N THR A 295 6.70 -4.59 -7.40
CA THR A 295 6.74 -6.06 -7.23
C THR A 295 6.14 -6.58 -5.94
N PHE A 296 6.18 -5.83 -4.84
CA PHE A 296 5.71 -6.28 -3.52
C PHE A 296 4.96 -5.18 -2.76
#